data_f46bd6be23269ac6e725f1031e3650fa
#
_entry.id   f46bd6be23269ac6e725f1031e3650fa
#
_cell.length_a   1.000
_cell.length_b   1.000
_cell.length_c   1.000
_cell.angle_alpha   90.00
_cell.angle_beta   90.00
_cell.angle_gamma   90.00
#
_symmetry.space_group_name_H-M   'P 1'
#
loop_
_entity.id
_entity.type
_entity.pdbx_description
1 polymer ?
#
loop_
_entity_poly.entity_id
_entity_poly.type
_entity_poly.pdbx_seq_one_letter_code
_entity_poly.pdbx_strand_id
1 'polypeptide(L)'
;MLLLAARLGIRSSDIINLTFDNLKWEKNLIEIVQEKTNRSLQLPLLNEVGDAIIDYLHIRPKVPLKHIFLRVENPPGKLHDHSLYEIVSKYIKRAKVRLPQGKKHGPHALRHSLSSIMLENRVPLPVISEILSHTSTETTKVYLKIDVSHLRECALDVPEVEDFVKEAK
;
A
#
# COMPACT_ATOMS: atom_id res chain seq x y z
N MET A 1 6.92 9.02 5.51
CA MET A 1 6.79 8.38 4.18
C MET A 1 6.61 6.87 4.26
N LEU A 2 7.47 6.10 4.94
CA LEU A 2 7.34 4.63 5.04
C LEU A 2 5.99 4.21 5.63
N LEU A 3 5.53 4.86 6.71
CA LEU A 3 4.23 4.58 7.33
C LEU A 3 3.06 4.84 6.38
N LEU A 4 3.09 5.92 5.59
CA LEU A 4 2.08 6.20 4.57
C LEU A 4 1.97 5.06 3.54
N ALA A 5 3.10 4.50 3.11
CA ALA A 5 3.12 3.38 2.17
C ALA A 5 2.71 2.05 2.83
N ALA A 6 3.19 1.76 4.05
CA ALA A 6 3.02 0.47 4.71
C ALA A 6 1.67 0.34 5.43
N ARG A 7 1.17 1.42 6.04
CA ARG A 7 -0.07 1.40 6.87
C ARG A 7 -1.31 1.82 6.10
N LEU A 8 -1.14 2.72 5.13
CA LEU A 8 -2.25 3.26 4.34
C LEU A 8 -2.20 2.85 2.87
N GLY A 9 -1.14 2.20 2.43
CA GLY A 9 -1.01 1.74 1.06
C GLY A 9 -1.02 2.86 0.00
N ILE A 10 -0.71 4.10 0.37
CA ILE A 10 -0.70 5.24 -0.56
C ILE A 10 0.37 5.01 -1.64
N ARG A 11 0.06 5.38 -2.89
CA ARG A 11 1.01 5.24 -4.01
C ARG A 11 2.21 6.16 -3.85
N SER A 12 3.34 5.76 -4.42
CA SER A 12 4.59 6.53 -4.37
C SER A 12 4.41 7.95 -4.89
N SER A 13 3.79 8.13 -6.05
CA SER A 13 3.50 9.44 -6.62
C SER A 13 2.66 10.32 -5.68
N ASP A 14 1.62 9.74 -5.07
CA ASP A 14 0.72 10.49 -4.19
C ASP A 14 1.44 10.89 -2.89
N ILE A 15 2.35 10.04 -2.36
CA ILE A 15 3.18 10.38 -1.18
C ILE A 15 4.17 11.51 -1.50
N ILE A 16 4.83 11.46 -2.65
CA ILE A 16 5.80 12.47 -3.09
C ILE A 16 5.11 13.83 -3.31
N ASN A 17 3.88 13.79 -3.83
CA ASN A 17 3.08 14.99 -4.11
C ASN A 17 2.23 15.46 -2.92
N LEU A 18 2.31 14.81 -1.76
CA LEU A 18 1.53 15.17 -0.59
C LEU A 18 1.84 16.59 -0.13
N THR A 19 0.80 17.40 0.03
CA THR A 19 0.89 18.80 0.47
C THR A 19 0.24 18.99 1.84
N PHE A 20 0.49 20.14 2.47
CA PHE A 20 -0.18 20.51 3.73
C PHE A 20 -1.70 20.54 3.58
N ASP A 21 -2.20 20.97 2.43
CA ASP A 21 -3.64 21.07 2.15
C ASP A 21 -4.34 19.70 2.15
N ASN A 22 -3.58 18.61 1.97
CA ASN A 22 -4.11 17.24 2.02
C ASN A 22 -4.35 16.72 3.45
N LEU A 23 -3.73 17.34 4.46
CA LEU A 23 -3.85 16.91 5.86
C LEU A 23 -4.96 17.69 6.54
N LYS A 24 -6.06 17.03 6.87
CA LYS A 24 -7.19 17.59 7.61
C LYS A 24 -7.07 17.21 9.07
N TRP A 25 -6.19 17.88 9.80
CA TRP A 25 -5.85 17.58 11.19
C TRP A 25 -7.09 17.54 12.11
N GLU A 26 -7.97 18.53 11.98
CA GLU A 26 -9.20 18.60 12.79
C GLU A 26 -10.15 17.43 12.56
N LYS A 27 -10.09 16.83 11.37
CA LYS A 27 -10.94 15.70 10.98
C LYS A 27 -10.24 14.36 11.10
N ASN A 28 -8.95 14.33 11.45
CA ASN A 28 -8.10 13.15 11.39
C ASN A 28 -8.15 12.42 10.05
N LEU A 29 -8.12 13.17 8.93
CA LEU A 29 -8.19 12.64 7.57
C LEU A 29 -7.03 13.12 6.70
N ILE A 30 -6.68 12.26 5.75
CA ILE A 30 -5.81 12.59 4.62
C ILE A 30 -6.69 12.55 3.37
N GLU A 31 -6.77 13.68 2.64
CA GLU A 31 -7.55 13.80 1.41
C GLU A 31 -6.59 13.97 0.22
N ILE A 32 -6.60 13.02 -0.69
CA ILE A 32 -5.70 13.00 -1.85
C ILE A 32 -6.53 12.87 -3.12
N VAL A 33 -6.26 13.71 -4.12
CA VAL A 33 -6.66 13.43 -5.50
C VAL A 33 -5.53 12.65 -6.15
N GLN A 34 -5.77 11.39 -6.44
CA GLN A 34 -4.73 10.48 -6.95
C GLN A 34 -4.30 10.88 -8.35
N GLU A 35 -3.00 11.08 -8.56
CA GLU A 35 -2.44 11.51 -9.83
C GLU A 35 -2.76 10.56 -10.99
N LYS A 36 -2.68 9.24 -10.74
CA LYS A 36 -2.87 8.22 -11.79
C LYS A 36 -4.33 8.01 -12.18
N THR A 37 -5.29 8.21 -11.29
CA THR A 37 -6.70 7.82 -11.48
C THR A 37 -7.65 9.00 -11.45
N ASN A 38 -7.16 10.17 -11.06
CA ASN A 38 -7.91 11.39 -10.80
C ASN A 38 -9.11 11.18 -9.84
N ARG A 39 -9.02 10.17 -8.97
CA ARG A 39 -10.05 9.86 -7.97
C ARG A 39 -9.69 10.49 -6.63
N SER A 40 -10.69 11.04 -5.96
CA SER A 40 -10.55 11.46 -4.57
C SER A 40 -10.47 10.22 -3.67
N LEU A 41 -9.51 10.24 -2.77
CA LEU A 41 -9.28 9.21 -1.77
C LEU A 41 -9.22 9.88 -0.40
N GLN A 42 -10.06 9.42 0.53
CA GLN A 42 -10.03 9.84 1.92
C GLN A 42 -9.54 8.67 2.77
N LEU A 43 -8.51 8.89 3.56
CA LEU A 43 -7.92 7.91 4.46
C LEU A 43 -7.84 8.48 5.88
N PRO A 44 -7.92 7.64 6.91
CA PRO A 44 -7.72 8.09 8.28
C PRO A 44 -6.27 8.56 8.49
N LEU A 45 -6.09 9.70 9.12
CA LEU A 45 -4.78 10.13 9.61
C LEU A 45 -4.52 9.42 10.94
N LEU A 46 -3.88 8.25 10.86
CA LEU A 46 -3.51 7.47 12.05
C LEU A 46 -2.54 8.28 12.93
N ASN A 47 -2.66 8.17 14.26
CA ASN A 47 -1.81 8.91 15.20
C ASN A 47 -0.33 8.69 14.91
N GLU A 48 0.11 7.44 14.71
CA GLU A 48 1.50 7.11 14.39
C GLU A 48 2.01 7.79 13.09
N VAL A 49 1.11 8.02 12.13
CA VAL A 49 1.43 8.69 10.86
C VAL A 49 1.51 10.21 11.09
N GLY A 50 0.55 10.75 11.84
CA GLY A 50 0.50 12.17 12.20
C GLY A 50 1.74 12.59 12.98
N ASP A 51 2.08 11.87 14.04
CA ASP A 51 3.25 12.12 14.88
C ASP A 51 4.54 12.09 14.05
N ALA A 52 4.70 11.06 13.20
CA ALA A 52 5.87 10.96 12.33
C ALA A 52 5.95 12.09 11.28
N ILE A 53 4.82 12.64 10.84
CA ILE A 53 4.82 13.82 9.98
C ILE A 53 5.25 15.06 10.79
N ILE A 54 4.71 15.25 11.99
CA ILE A 54 5.08 16.36 12.87
C ILE A 54 6.58 16.34 13.18
N ASP A 55 7.12 15.17 13.55
CA ASP A 55 8.56 15.00 13.81
C ASP A 55 9.40 15.40 12.58
N TYR A 56 8.97 14.99 11.39
CA TYR A 56 9.64 15.39 10.17
C TYR A 56 9.57 16.90 9.93
N LEU A 57 8.45 17.56 10.23
CA LEU A 57 8.27 18.99 10.03
C LEU A 57 9.23 19.82 10.89
N HIS A 58 9.68 19.33 12.05
CA HIS A 58 10.67 19.99 12.88
C HIS A 58 12.04 20.10 12.18
N ILE A 59 12.39 19.15 11.33
CA ILE A 59 13.67 19.10 10.60
C ILE A 59 13.55 19.46 9.12
N ARG A 60 12.33 19.68 8.63
CA ARG A 60 12.05 20.00 7.23
C ARG A 60 12.70 21.35 6.86
N PRO A 61 13.34 21.49 5.68
CA PRO A 61 13.83 22.78 5.18
C PRO A 61 12.72 23.84 5.15
N LYS A 62 13.01 25.02 5.70
CA LYS A 62 12.08 26.17 5.77
C LYS A 62 12.05 26.89 4.42
N VAL A 63 11.33 26.35 3.47
CA VAL A 63 11.14 26.93 2.13
C VAL A 63 9.64 27.06 1.81
N PRO A 64 9.23 28.05 0.98
CA PRO A 64 7.83 28.31 0.66
C PRO A 64 7.25 27.30 -0.34
N LEU A 65 7.46 26.00 -0.09
CA LEU A 65 6.91 24.92 -0.89
C LEU A 65 5.76 24.24 -0.13
N LYS A 66 4.65 24.01 -0.82
CA LYS A 66 3.45 23.36 -0.24
C LYS A 66 3.64 21.87 0.05
N HIS A 67 4.61 21.21 -0.61
CA HIS A 67 4.87 19.78 -0.42
C HIS A 67 5.38 19.50 0.99
N ILE A 68 4.86 18.47 1.62
CA ILE A 68 5.32 18.06 2.96
C ILE A 68 6.75 17.55 2.87
N PHE A 69 7.02 16.60 1.99
CA PHE A 69 8.32 15.95 1.86
C PHE A 69 9.18 16.64 0.81
N LEU A 70 10.39 16.97 1.19
CA LEU A 70 11.34 17.69 0.33
C LEU A 70 12.67 16.93 0.25
N ARG A 71 13.40 17.14 -0.84
CA ARG A 71 14.81 16.80 -0.93
C ARG A 71 15.63 17.84 -0.16
N VAL A 72 16.73 17.40 0.46
CA VAL A 72 17.58 18.24 1.30
C VAL A 72 18.77 18.83 0.51
N GLU A 73 18.80 18.64 -0.80
CA GLU A 73 19.80 19.22 -1.68
C GLU A 73 19.73 20.75 -1.69
N ASN A 74 20.79 21.40 -2.10
CA ASN A 74 20.82 22.85 -2.19
C ASN A 74 20.67 23.29 -3.67
N PRO A 75 19.58 23.96 -4.04
CA PRO A 75 18.45 24.38 -3.20
C PRO A 75 17.48 23.21 -2.87
N PRO A 76 16.82 23.26 -1.68
CA PRO A 76 15.79 22.29 -1.35
C PRO A 76 14.63 22.34 -2.36
N GLY A 77 14.07 21.17 -2.68
CA GLY A 77 13.04 21.10 -3.69
C GLY A 77 12.09 19.90 -3.50
N LYS A 78 11.17 19.72 -4.45
CA LYS A 78 10.30 18.57 -4.52
C LYS A 78 11.12 17.29 -4.68
N LEU A 79 10.66 16.19 -4.08
CA LEU A 79 11.26 14.87 -4.29
C LEU A 79 11.10 14.40 -5.74
N HIS A 80 12.06 13.62 -6.21
CA HIS A 80 11.99 12.95 -7.52
C HIS A 80 11.14 11.68 -7.45
N ASP A 81 10.62 11.21 -8.57
CA ASP A 81 9.73 10.05 -8.64
C ASP A 81 10.34 8.77 -8.05
N HIS A 82 11.66 8.62 -8.14
CA HIS A 82 12.38 7.47 -7.59
C HIS A 82 12.77 7.60 -6.11
N SER A 83 12.63 8.80 -5.51
CA SER A 83 13.11 9.07 -4.15
C SER A 83 12.52 8.13 -3.10
N LEU A 84 11.22 7.82 -3.20
CA LEU A 84 10.60 6.91 -2.25
C LEU A 84 11.10 5.47 -2.41
N TYR A 85 11.41 5.04 -3.64
CA TYR A 85 11.99 3.72 -3.86
C TYR A 85 13.36 3.59 -3.19
N GLU A 86 14.21 4.58 -3.34
CA GLU A 86 15.54 4.63 -2.72
C GLU A 86 15.45 4.61 -1.19
N ILE A 87 14.54 5.43 -0.62
CA ILE A 87 14.28 5.46 0.82
C ILE A 87 13.83 4.11 1.32
N VAL A 88 12.81 3.50 0.71
CA VAL A 88 12.29 2.18 1.10
C VAL A 88 13.39 1.13 1.01
N SER A 89 14.12 1.06 -0.10
CA SER A 89 15.19 0.09 -0.33
C SER A 89 16.31 0.23 0.72
N LYS A 90 16.70 1.46 1.04
CA LYS A 90 17.70 1.76 2.08
C LYS A 90 17.27 1.23 3.44
N TYR A 91 16.02 1.48 3.84
CA TYR A 91 15.53 1.06 5.16
C TYR A 91 15.28 -0.44 5.25
N ILE A 92 14.78 -1.09 4.20
CA ILE A 92 14.67 -2.56 4.13
C ILE A 92 16.05 -3.20 4.33
N LYS A 93 17.07 -2.69 3.60
CA LYS A 93 18.46 -3.18 3.73
C LYS A 93 19.01 -2.95 5.16
N ARG A 94 18.78 -1.77 5.73
CA ARG A 94 19.24 -1.42 7.10
C ARG A 94 18.56 -2.28 8.16
N ALA A 95 17.30 -2.60 7.98
CA ALA A 95 16.52 -3.48 8.87
C ALA A 95 16.86 -4.97 8.67
N LYS A 96 17.78 -5.32 7.75
CA LYS A 96 18.17 -6.70 7.44
C LYS A 96 16.99 -7.61 7.12
N VAL A 97 15.91 -7.06 6.52
CA VAL A 97 14.75 -7.84 6.11
C VAL A 97 15.18 -8.82 5.01
N ARG A 98 14.93 -10.12 5.25
CA ARG A 98 15.20 -11.17 4.24
C ARG A 98 14.12 -11.11 3.16
N LEU A 99 14.52 -10.74 1.96
CA LEU A 99 13.64 -10.75 0.80
C LEU A 99 13.87 -12.03 -0.02
N PRO A 100 12.81 -12.68 -0.51
CA PRO A 100 12.96 -13.81 -1.43
C PRO A 100 13.71 -13.37 -2.68
N GLN A 101 14.57 -14.28 -3.22
CA GLN A 101 15.34 -14.00 -4.43
C GLN A 101 14.43 -13.65 -5.61
N GLY A 102 14.75 -12.62 -6.38
CA GLY A 102 13.95 -12.17 -7.53
C GLY A 102 12.70 -11.35 -7.18
N LYS A 103 12.36 -11.15 -5.91
CA LYS A 103 11.24 -10.26 -5.53
C LYS A 103 11.66 -8.80 -5.56
N LYS A 104 10.84 -7.98 -6.22
CA LYS A 104 11.00 -6.52 -6.21
C LYS A 104 10.76 -6.00 -4.79
N HIS A 105 11.59 -5.07 -4.35
CA HIS A 105 11.47 -4.37 -3.08
C HIS A 105 11.29 -2.87 -3.36
N GLY A 106 10.38 -2.23 -2.64
CA GLY A 106 10.07 -0.82 -2.86
C GLY A 106 8.68 -0.47 -2.34
N PRO A 107 8.16 0.73 -2.62
CA PRO A 107 6.85 1.17 -2.15
C PRO A 107 5.71 0.24 -2.55
N HIS A 108 5.77 -0.33 -3.76
CA HIS A 108 4.77 -1.30 -4.20
C HIS A 108 4.76 -2.59 -3.36
N ALA A 109 5.93 -3.06 -2.91
CA ALA A 109 6.00 -4.24 -2.05
C ALA A 109 5.31 -4.00 -0.70
N LEU A 110 5.49 -2.81 -0.11
CA LEU A 110 4.79 -2.43 1.14
C LEU A 110 3.28 -2.41 0.95
N ARG A 111 2.82 -1.84 -0.15
CA ARG A 111 1.39 -1.81 -0.49
C ARG A 111 0.82 -3.21 -0.76
N HIS A 112 1.58 -4.09 -1.42
CA HIS A 112 1.19 -5.50 -1.61
C HIS A 112 1.14 -6.25 -0.27
N SER A 113 2.10 -6.02 0.63
CA SER A 113 2.06 -6.62 1.97
C SER A 113 0.82 -6.19 2.74
N LEU A 114 0.44 -4.91 2.67
CA LEU A 114 -0.81 -4.42 3.28
C LEU A 114 -2.02 -5.17 2.71
N SER A 115 -2.10 -5.32 1.39
CA SER A 115 -3.20 -6.06 0.75
C SER A 115 -3.27 -7.51 1.21
N SER A 116 -2.13 -8.19 1.32
CA SER A 116 -2.06 -9.58 1.79
C SER A 116 -2.53 -9.70 3.25
N ILE A 117 -2.07 -8.79 4.11
CA ILE A 117 -2.50 -8.74 5.52
C ILE A 117 -4.02 -8.50 5.63
N MET A 118 -4.59 -7.61 4.79
CA MET A 118 -6.03 -7.37 4.77
C MET A 118 -6.80 -8.63 4.35
N LEU A 119 -6.31 -9.37 3.35
CA LEU A 119 -6.90 -10.64 2.92
C LEU A 119 -6.83 -11.70 4.02
N GLU A 120 -5.67 -11.87 4.65
CA GLU A 120 -5.47 -12.79 5.77
C GLU A 120 -6.43 -12.48 6.94
N ASN A 121 -6.76 -11.20 7.13
CA ASN A 121 -7.75 -10.74 8.10
C ASN A 121 -9.20 -10.77 7.57
N ARG A 122 -9.45 -11.45 6.45
CA ARG A 122 -10.77 -11.65 5.84
C ARG A 122 -11.49 -10.36 5.45
N VAL A 123 -10.74 -9.29 5.15
CA VAL A 123 -11.34 -8.05 4.65
C VAL A 123 -11.86 -8.31 3.22
N PRO A 124 -13.14 -8.00 2.90
CA PRO A 124 -13.69 -8.25 1.58
C PRO A 124 -12.90 -7.59 0.46
N LEU A 125 -12.68 -8.30 -0.64
CA LEU A 125 -11.92 -7.80 -1.80
C LEU A 125 -12.41 -6.45 -2.35
N PRO A 126 -13.72 -6.15 -2.43
CA PRO A 126 -14.20 -4.84 -2.84
C PRO A 126 -13.67 -3.72 -1.92
N VAL A 127 -13.65 -3.95 -0.60
CA VAL A 127 -13.16 -2.99 0.40
C VAL A 127 -11.65 -2.76 0.21
N ILE A 128 -10.87 -3.84 0.03
CA ILE A 128 -9.43 -3.74 -0.26
C ILE A 128 -9.20 -2.95 -1.56
N SER A 129 -10.01 -3.23 -2.60
CA SER A 129 -9.93 -2.53 -3.88
C SER A 129 -10.22 -1.04 -3.75
N GLU A 130 -11.20 -0.67 -2.92
CA GLU A 130 -11.58 0.71 -2.65
C GLU A 130 -10.46 1.45 -1.89
N ILE A 131 -9.99 0.88 -0.76
CA ILE A 131 -8.91 1.46 0.06
C ILE A 131 -7.65 1.68 -0.78
N LEU A 132 -7.30 0.70 -1.60
CA LEU A 132 -6.15 0.79 -2.48
C LEU A 132 -6.45 1.53 -3.78
N SER A 133 -7.71 1.94 -4.02
CA SER A 133 -8.14 2.63 -5.24
C SER A 133 -7.64 1.93 -6.51
N HIS A 134 -7.90 0.63 -6.60
CA HIS A 134 -7.63 -0.12 -7.80
C HIS A 134 -8.68 0.24 -8.87
N THR A 135 -8.22 0.63 -10.05
CA THR A 135 -9.10 1.02 -11.17
C THR A 135 -9.73 -0.16 -11.88
N SER A 136 -9.23 -1.37 -11.65
CA SER A 136 -9.66 -2.59 -12.31
C SER A 136 -9.69 -3.75 -11.33
N THR A 137 -10.74 -4.56 -11.40
CA THR A 137 -10.86 -5.85 -10.72
C THR A 137 -9.76 -6.84 -11.11
N GLU A 138 -9.15 -6.66 -12.29
CA GLU A 138 -7.98 -7.43 -12.73
C GLU A 138 -6.78 -7.30 -11.78
N THR A 139 -6.54 -6.09 -11.26
CA THR A 139 -5.47 -5.87 -10.26
C THR A 139 -5.78 -6.59 -8.95
N THR A 140 -7.06 -6.77 -8.65
CA THR A 140 -7.53 -7.49 -7.45
C THR A 140 -7.45 -9.01 -7.67
N LYS A 141 -7.58 -9.50 -8.91
CA LYS A 141 -7.43 -10.94 -9.25
C LYS A 141 -6.01 -11.48 -8.95
N VAL A 142 -4.99 -10.63 -8.95
CA VAL A 142 -3.63 -11.04 -8.54
C VAL A 142 -3.63 -11.52 -7.09
N TYR A 143 -4.49 -10.96 -6.24
CA TYR A 143 -4.62 -11.35 -4.84
C TYR A 143 -5.45 -12.63 -4.65
N LEU A 144 -6.40 -12.92 -5.56
CA LEU A 144 -7.14 -14.19 -5.55
C LEU A 144 -6.21 -15.40 -5.75
N LYS A 145 -5.10 -15.24 -6.47
CA LYS A 145 -4.09 -16.30 -6.62
C LYS A 145 -3.31 -16.59 -5.33
N ILE A 146 -3.33 -15.66 -4.38
CA ILE A 146 -2.63 -15.79 -3.09
C ILE A 146 -3.54 -16.50 -2.07
N ASP A 147 -4.87 -16.45 -2.28
CA ASP A 147 -5.88 -16.98 -1.36
C ASP A 147 -6.31 -18.41 -1.68
N VAL A 148 -5.33 -19.24 -2.08
CA VAL A 148 -5.59 -20.67 -2.40
C VAL A 148 -6.11 -21.45 -1.18
N SER A 149 -5.76 -21.03 0.04
CA SER A 149 -6.21 -21.65 1.29
C SER A 149 -7.71 -21.44 1.50
N HIS A 150 -8.22 -20.21 1.32
CA HIS A 150 -9.65 -19.93 1.43
C HIS A 150 -10.46 -20.51 0.26
N LEU A 151 -9.88 -20.59 -0.95
CA LEU A 151 -10.52 -21.27 -2.08
C LEU A 151 -10.68 -22.77 -1.83
N ARG A 152 -9.75 -23.38 -1.09
CA ARG A 152 -9.87 -24.80 -0.68
C ARG A 152 -10.98 -25.03 0.34
N GLU A 153 -11.26 -24.08 1.22
CA GLU A 153 -12.39 -24.16 2.16
C GLU A 153 -13.75 -24.10 1.44
N CYS A 154 -13.80 -23.51 0.23
CA CYS A 154 -14.98 -23.43 -0.63
C CYS A 154 -15.05 -24.59 -1.65
N ALA A 155 -14.03 -25.43 -1.74
CA ALA A 155 -14.05 -26.57 -2.65
C ALA A 155 -15.06 -27.60 -2.14
N LEU A 156 -15.96 -28.01 -3.03
CA LEU A 156 -16.82 -29.16 -2.77
C LEU A 156 -15.95 -30.41 -2.63
N ASP A 157 -16.28 -31.25 -1.65
CA ASP A 157 -15.66 -32.56 -1.54
C ASP A 157 -15.84 -33.31 -2.84
N VAL A 158 -14.74 -33.65 -3.51
CA VAL A 158 -14.76 -34.46 -4.70
C VAL A 158 -14.95 -35.90 -4.21
N PRO A 159 -16.08 -36.56 -4.56
CA PRO A 159 -16.29 -37.95 -4.17
C PRO A 159 -15.17 -38.83 -4.76
N GLU A 160 -14.70 -39.78 -3.98
CA GLU A 160 -13.66 -40.71 -4.44
C GLU A 160 -14.15 -41.48 -5.66
N VAL A 161 -13.33 -41.60 -6.70
CA VAL A 161 -13.68 -42.16 -8.01
C VAL A 161 -14.06 -43.64 -7.93
N GLU A 162 -13.82 -44.31 -6.81
CA GLU A 162 -14.15 -45.73 -6.59
C GLU A 162 -15.64 -46.04 -6.59
N ASP A 163 -16.52 -45.06 -6.32
CA ASP A 163 -17.97 -45.29 -6.26
C ASP A 163 -18.64 -45.31 -7.64
N PHE A 164 -18.03 -44.77 -8.68
CA PHE A 164 -18.60 -44.73 -10.04
C PHE A 164 -18.38 -46.02 -10.85
N VAL A 165 -17.47 -46.91 -10.43
CA VAL A 165 -17.13 -48.12 -11.16
C VAL A 165 -18.03 -49.32 -10.75
N LYS A 166 -18.77 -49.21 -9.66
CA LYS A 166 -19.62 -50.30 -9.14
C LYS A 166 -21.05 -50.33 -9.70
N GLU A 167 -21.53 -49.25 -10.31
CA GLU A 167 -22.89 -49.18 -10.88
C GLU A 167 -22.96 -49.51 -12.39
N ALA A 168 -21.84 -49.82 -13.03
CA ALA A 168 -21.77 -50.12 -14.48
C ALA A 168 -21.52 -51.62 -14.78
N LYS A 169 -22.04 -52.55 -13.94
CA LYS A 169 -22.07 -53.98 -14.24
C LYS A 169 -23.47 -54.57 -14.12
#